data_bc892dcbadeaf7f426e25d043cb3dae1
#
_entry.id   bc892dcbadeaf7f426e25d043cb3dae1
#
_cell.length_a   1.000
_cell.length_b   1.000
_cell.length_c   1.000
_cell.angle_alpha   90.00
_cell.angle_beta   90.00
_cell.angle_gamma   90.00
#
_symmetry.space_group_name_H-M   'P 1'
#
loop_
_entity.id
_entity.type
_entity.pdbx_description
1 polymer ?
#
loop_
_entity_poly.entity_id
_entity_poly.type
_entity_poly.pdbx_seq_one_letter_code
_entity_poly.pdbx_strand_id
1 'polypeptide(L)'
;MPQKLKRLAVCMLLAVLVVGGVRTIYPNYSQDIALRRLTLNPDDPAQRYVGALAFIAAWELHSRNEAFGGISALTALKNGRFVGIGDAGILIGFGLSNGSRLTRPFIVPLPNAQGPDISYKDRDSEGIAYDPDSDQYWVGFEQRHAIRRYSGSLGRQTGIMRPHEMQDWPNNKGAESIIRLKDGRFLVIAESVDDRMHPALLFSGDPVERGTSITSFKFRPPTGYRVTDGVQLPDGRIAILNRSIGFPVGFSAKISLLNLPNISRYSIVSAKVIASLAAPLLVDNMEGIAVTREGQDTILWLVSDNNFSIFQRTILMKFRLPHQPDSKKPAASTAPGL
;
A
#
# COMPACT_ATOMS: atom_id res chain seq x y z
N MET A 1 -35.80 19.63 7.03
CA MET A 1 -34.58 19.48 7.85
C MET A 1 -33.54 20.49 7.35
N PRO A 2 -33.02 21.42 8.15
CA PRO A 2 -32.13 22.47 7.69
C PRO A 2 -30.83 21.88 7.16
N GLN A 3 -30.29 22.50 6.12
CA GLN A 3 -29.11 22.01 5.37
C GLN A 3 -27.87 21.77 6.25
N LYS A 4 -27.71 22.53 7.36
CA LYS A 4 -26.68 22.34 8.38
C LYS A 4 -26.82 21.00 9.12
N LEU A 5 -28.06 20.58 9.42
CA LEU A 5 -28.34 19.31 10.13
C LEU A 5 -28.05 18.07 9.24
N LYS A 6 -28.35 18.22 7.91
CA LYS A 6 -27.98 17.17 6.93
C LYS A 6 -26.47 17.01 6.79
N ARG A 7 -25.72 18.14 6.76
CA ARG A 7 -24.25 18.12 6.70
C ARG A 7 -23.65 17.51 7.98
N LEU A 8 -24.19 17.83 9.16
CA LEU A 8 -23.74 17.27 10.43
C LEU A 8 -24.00 15.76 10.50
N ALA A 9 -25.19 15.29 10.06
CA ALA A 9 -25.53 13.87 10.02
C ALA A 9 -24.64 13.09 9.03
N VAL A 10 -24.29 13.69 7.89
CA VAL A 10 -23.36 13.10 6.91
C VAL A 10 -21.94 13.05 7.46
N CYS A 11 -21.48 14.11 8.13
CA CYS A 11 -20.15 14.10 8.78
C CYS A 11 -20.10 13.08 9.93
N MET A 12 -21.16 12.92 10.72
CA MET A 12 -21.23 11.83 11.73
C MET A 12 -21.24 10.44 11.08
N LEU A 13 -21.97 10.26 9.98
CA LEU A 13 -22.02 8.98 9.28
C LEU A 13 -20.64 8.65 8.67
N LEU A 14 -19.95 9.63 8.10
CA LEU A 14 -18.59 9.49 7.59
C LEU A 14 -17.57 9.24 8.71
N ALA A 15 -17.71 9.90 9.86
CA ALA A 15 -16.86 9.66 11.02
C ALA A 15 -17.01 8.22 11.57
N VAL A 16 -18.25 7.69 11.59
CA VAL A 16 -18.53 6.30 12.00
C VAL A 16 -17.94 5.29 10.99
N LEU A 17 -17.86 5.68 9.71
CA LEU A 17 -17.25 4.82 8.68
C LEU A 17 -15.71 4.75 8.75
N VAL A 18 -15.09 5.73 9.38
CA VAL A 18 -13.61 5.87 9.43
C VAL A 18 -13.02 5.49 10.78
N VAL A 19 -13.81 5.55 11.86
CA VAL A 19 -13.32 5.17 13.21
C VAL A 19 -13.37 3.64 13.34
N GLY A 20 -12.26 2.99 13.03
CA GLY A 20 -12.04 1.60 13.40
C GLY A 20 -12.00 1.45 14.93
N GLY A 21 -12.70 0.47 15.46
CA GLY A 21 -12.67 0.18 16.90
C GLY A 21 -11.29 -0.31 17.34
N VAL A 22 -10.83 0.12 18.53
CA VAL A 22 -9.66 -0.48 19.17
C VAL A 22 -9.93 -1.96 19.40
N ARG A 23 -9.17 -2.85 18.77
CA ARG A 23 -9.33 -4.29 18.95
C ARG A 23 -8.30 -4.87 19.90
N THR A 24 -8.77 -5.72 20.79
CA THR A 24 -7.93 -6.57 21.63
C THR A 24 -7.59 -7.83 20.82
N ILE A 25 -6.30 -8.18 20.76
CA ILE A 25 -5.84 -9.40 20.08
C ILE A 25 -6.04 -10.57 21.05
N TYR A 26 -6.84 -11.55 20.65
CA TYR A 26 -7.07 -12.76 21.44
C TYR A 26 -6.29 -13.94 20.86
N PRO A 27 -5.64 -14.78 21.68
CA PRO A 27 -5.01 -16.00 21.22
C PRO A 27 -6.07 -17.03 20.83
N ASN A 28 -5.89 -17.74 19.75
CA ASN A 28 -6.66 -18.93 19.36
C ASN A 28 -7.68 -18.77 18.24
N TYR A 29 -7.27 -18.20 17.10
CA TYR A 29 -8.16 -18.04 15.98
C TYR A 29 -7.76 -18.88 14.76
N SER A 30 -8.77 -19.20 13.93
CA SER A 30 -8.56 -19.84 12.64
C SER A 30 -7.55 -19.04 11.81
N GLN A 31 -6.62 -19.77 11.17
CA GLN A 31 -5.72 -19.20 10.18
C GLN A 31 -6.35 -19.19 8.77
N ASP A 32 -7.59 -19.64 8.64
CA ASP A 32 -8.26 -19.76 7.35
C ASP A 32 -8.68 -18.38 6.82
N ILE A 33 -8.41 -18.17 5.55
CA ILE A 33 -8.89 -17.02 4.78
C ILE A 33 -9.63 -17.57 3.56
N ALA A 34 -10.88 -17.20 3.40
CA ALA A 34 -11.72 -17.57 2.25
C ALA A 34 -11.67 -16.47 1.18
N LEU A 35 -11.88 -16.85 -0.08
CA LEU A 35 -11.98 -15.96 -1.21
C LEU A 35 -13.39 -16.00 -1.80
N ARG A 36 -13.93 -14.81 -2.09
CA ARG A 36 -15.13 -14.63 -2.89
C ARG A 36 -14.79 -13.79 -4.13
N ARG A 37 -14.99 -14.36 -5.32
CA ARG A 37 -14.73 -13.65 -6.58
C ARG A 37 -15.60 -12.40 -6.71
N LEU A 38 -15.03 -11.31 -7.23
CA LEU A 38 -15.70 -10.05 -7.48
C LEU A 38 -15.56 -9.64 -8.96
N THR A 39 -16.52 -8.85 -9.43
CA THR A 39 -16.53 -8.25 -10.77
C THR A 39 -15.97 -6.83 -10.69
N LEU A 40 -15.22 -6.39 -11.68
CA LEU A 40 -14.65 -5.04 -11.72
C LEU A 40 -15.74 -3.96 -11.83
N ASN A 41 -16.69 -4.17 -12.74
CA ASN A 41 -17.80 -3.25 -12.97
C ASN A 41 -19.10 -4.07 -13.05
N PRO A 42 -20.00 -3.96 -12.06
CA PRO A 42 -21.29 -4.66 -12.11
C PRO A 42 -22.17 -4.20 -13.26
N ASP A 43 -22.08 -2.93 -13.67
CA ASP A 43 -22.89 -2.32 -14.74
C ASP A 43 -22.36 -2.69 -16.13
N ASP A 44 -21.07 -3.00 -16.24
CA ASP A 44 -20.42 -3.51 -17.46
C ASP A 44 -19.46 -4.67 -17.12
N PRO A 45 -19.97 -5.91 -17.01
CA PRO A 45 -19.14 -7.08 -16.69
C PRO A 45 -18.09 -7.41 -17.77
N ALA A 46 -18.18 -6.82 -18.95
CA ALA A 46 -17.19 -6.97 -20.02
C ALA A 46 -16.00 -6.03 -19.89
N GLN A 47 -16.08 -5.00 -19.05
CA GLN A 47 -14.99 -4.04 -18.85
C GLN A 47 -13.73 -4.75 -18.37
N ARG A 48 -12.59 -4.49 -19.06
CA ARG A 48 -11.29 -5.11 -18.79
C ARG A 48 -10.18 -4.12 -18.53
N TYR A 49 -10.42 -2.84 -18.68
CA TYR A 49 -9.39 -1.80 -18.54
C TYR A 49 -9.81 -0.72 -17.56
N VAL A 50 -8.84 -0.27 -16.78
CA VAL A 50 -8.95 0.92 -15.91
C VAL A 50 -7.75 1.81 -16.25
N GLY A 51 -7.96 2.83 -17.07
CA GLY A 51 -6.87 3.61 -17.65
C GLY A 51 -5.88 2.72 -18.41
N ALA A 52 -4.61 2.74 -18.03
CA ALA A 52 -3.57 1.92 -18.64
C ALA A 52 -3.47 0.49 -18.09
N LEU A 53 -4.26 0.12 -17.08
CA LEU A 53 -4.20 -1.18 -16.44
C LEU A 53 -5.24 -2.15 -17.03
N ALA A 54 -4.82 -3.38 -17.35
CA ALA A 54 -5.73 -4.46 -17.71
C ALA A 54 -6.14 -5.22 -16.45
N PHE A 55 -7.44 -5.26 -16.16
CA PHE A 55 -8.00 -6.02 -15.05
C PHE A 55 -7.93 -7.53 -15.32
N ILE A 56 -7.44 -8.29 -14.36
CA ILE A 56 -7.36 -9.75 -14.42
C ILE A 56 -8.39 -10.38 -13.49
N ALA A 57 -8.43 -9.91 -12.24
CA ALA A 57 -9.25 -10.54 -11.21
C ALA A 57 -9.41 -9.66 -9.98
N ALA A 58 -10.48 -9.92 -9.21
CA ALA A 58 -10.65 -9.41 -7.86
C ALA A 58 -11.31 -10.43 -6.96
N TRP A 59 -11.00 -10.35 -5.68
CA TRP A 59 -11.58 -11.20 -4.64
C TRP A 59 -11.84 -10.37 -3.40
N GLU A 60 -12.87 -10.72 -2.69
CA GLU A 60 -13.06 -10.34 -1.30
C GLU A 60 -12.47 -11.43 -0.41
N LEU A 61 -11.68 -11.03 0.56
CA LEU A 61 -11.05 -11.90 1.53
C LEU A 61 -11.86 -11.89 2.82
N HIS A 62 -12.15 -13.06 3.34
CA HIS A 62 -12.89 -13.24 4.60
C HIS A 62 -12.18 -14.20 5.52
N SER A 63 -12.20 -13.91 6.81
CA SER A 63 -11.75 -14.85 7.85
C SER A 63 -12.71 -14.79 9.04
N ARG A 64 -12.81 -15.93 9.75
CA ARG A 64 -13.45 -15.97 11.07
C ARG A 64 -12.53 -15.48 12.19
N ASN A 65 -11.27 -15.27 11.88
CA ASN A 65 -10.31 -14.71 12.82
C ASN A 65 -10.62 -13.22 13.03
N GLU A 66 -10.91 -12.84 14.25
CA GLU A 66 -11.24 -11.44 14.57
C GLU A 66 -10.07 -10.46 14.38
N ALA A 67 -8.84 -10.97 14.31
CA ALA A 67 -7.67 -10.17 14.00
C ALA A 67 -7.48 -9.94 12.49
N PHE A 68 -8.31 -10.57 11.62
CA PHE A 68 -8.24 -10.36 10.18
C PHE A 68 -8.89 -9.06 9.77
N GLY A 69 -8.14 -8.19 9.13
CA GLY A 69 -8.58 -6.89 8.63
C GLY A 69 -7.54 -5.81 8.93
N GLY A 70 -7.88 -4.55 8.72
CA GLY A 70 -6.98 -3.44 8.98
C GLY A 70 -5.70 -3.49 8.14
N ILE A 71 -5.75 -3.99 6.88
CA ILE A 71 -4.54 -4.16 6.05
C ILE A 71 -4.12 -2.81 5.50
N SER A 72 -3.05 -2.24 6.06
CA SER A 72 -2.50 -0.93 5.68
C SER A 72 -1.48 -1.02 4.52
N ALA A 73 -0.74 -2.13 4.40
CA ALA A 73 0.23 -2.31 3.31
C ALA A 73 0.38 -3.77 2.88
N LEU A 74 0.90 -3.98 1.67
CA LEU A 74 1.07 -5.32 1.08
C LEU A 74 2.43 -5.46 0.41
N THR A 75 3.12 -6.57 0.64
CA THR A 75 4.33 -6.92 -0.10
C THR A 75 4.26 -8.33 -0.70
N ALA A 76 4.94 -8.53 -1.82
CA ALA A 76 5.06 -9.83 -2.47
C ALA A 76 6.42 -10.46 -2.19
N LEU A 77 6.42 -11.77 -1.91
CA LEU A 77 7.61 -12.56 -1.63
C LEU A 77 8.10 -13.27 -2.91
N LYS A 78 9.37 -13.73 -2.90
CA LYS A 78 10.00 -14.46 -4.02
C LYS A 78 9.17 -15.64 -4.56
N ASN A 79 8.42 -16.31 -3.71
CA ASN A 79 7.66 -17.52 -4.04
C ASN A 79 6.20 -17.26 -4.46
N GLY A 80 5.86 -16.03 -4.82
CA GLY A 80 4.50 -15.64 -5.22
C GLY A 80 3.50 -15.58 -4.05
N ARG A 81 4.00 -15.61 -2.81
CA ARG A 81 3.19 -15.36 -1.61
C ARG A 81 3.15 -13.87 -1.31
N PHE A 82 2.19 -13.47 -0.49
CA PHE A 82 2.01 -12.11 -0.01
C PHE A 82 2.10 -12.07 1.51
N VAL A 83 2.53 -10.92 2.00
CA VAL A 83 2.43 -10.53 3.40
C VAL A 83 1.85 -9.13 3.44
N GLY A 84 0.71 -8.99 4.10
CA GLY A 84 0.13 -7.72 4.50
C GLY A 84 0.44 -7.42 5.95
N ILE A 85 0.51 -6.15 6.28
CA ILE A 85 0.59 -5.66 7.65
C ILE A 85 -0.63 -4.82 7.96
N GLY A 86 -1.16 -4.94 9.17
CA GLY A 86 -2.30 -4.15 9.62
C GLY A 86 -1.94 -3.18 10.75
N ASP A 87 -2.74 -2.13 10.88
CA ASP A 87 -2.66 -1.07 11.88
C ASP A 87 -2.61 -1.57 13.34
N ALA A 88 -3.13 -2.76 13.60
CA ALA A 88 -3.05 -3.41 14.91
C ALA A 88 -1.74 -4.20 15.13
N GLY A 89 -0.76 -4.10 14.23
CA GLY A 89 0.48 -4.89 14.27
C GLY A 89 0.26 -6.36 13.95
N ILE A 90 -0.67 -6.67 13.06
CA ILE A 90 -1.00 -8.02 12.62
C ILE A 90 -0.39 -8.28 11.24
N LEU A 91 0.26 -9.42 11.10
CA LEU A 91 0.73 -9.95 9.83
C LEU A 91 -0.31 -10.89 9.25
N ILE A 92 -0.68 -10.67 8.01
CA ILE A 92 -1.59 -11.50 7.25
C ILE A 92 -0.85 -12.01 6.02
N GLY A 93 -0.56 -13.31 5.98
CA GLY A 93 0.16 -13.91 4.87
C GLY A 93 -0.63 -14.95 4.13
N PHE A 94 -0.43 -15.03 2.81
CA PHE A 94 -1.06 -16.04 1.96
C PHE A 94 -0.31 -16.20 0.63
N GLY A 95 -0.48 -17.34 0.00
CA GLY A 95 -0.20 -17.53 -1.42
C GLY A 95 -1.50 -17.68 -2.20
N LEU A 96 -1.48 -17.44 -3.51
CA LEU A 96 -2.61 -17.61 -4.39
C LEU A 96 -2.27 -18.67 -5.46
N SER A 97 -2.98 -19.81 -5.42
CA SER A 97 -2.84 -20.88 -6.41
C SER A 97 -3.97 -20.81 -7.44
N ASN A 98 -3.60 -20.85 -8.73
CA ASN A 98 -4.53 -20.85 -9.87
C ASN A 98 -5.61 -19.76 -9.81
N GLY A 99 -5.33 -18.63 -9.13
CA GLY A 99 -6.25 -17.50 -9.00
C GLY A 99 -7.56 -17.80 -8.28
N SER A 100 -7.67 -18.91 -7.55
CA SER A 100 -8.95 -19.33 -6.94
C SER A 100 -8.82 -19.88 -5.53
N ARG A 101 -7.63 -20.20 -5.06
CA ARG A 101 -7.42 -20.80 -3.75
C ARG A 101 -6.23 -20.17 -3.04
N LEU A 102 -6.44 -19.77 -1.79
CA LEU A 102 -5.34 -19.38 -0.92
C LEU A 102 -4.57 -20.61 -0.43
N THR A 103 -3.27 -20.44 -0.32
CA THR A 103 -2.34 -21.46 0.18
C THR A 103 -1.55 -20.93 1.34
N ARG A 104 -1.38 -21.76 2.37
CA ARG A 104 -0.61 -21.45 3.59
C ARG A 104 -0.97 -20.08 4.17
N PRO A 105 -2.27 -19.79 4.42
CA PRO A 105 -2.64 -18.57 5.08
C PRO A 105 -2.13 -18.55 6.51
N PHE A 106 -1.82 -17.36 7.02
CA PHE A 106 -1.54 -17.13 8.42
C PHE A 106 -2.00 -15.74 8.84
N ILE A 107 -2.39 -15.60 10.09
CA ILE A 107 -2.79 -14.36 10.74
C ILE A 107 -2.12 -14.37 12.11
N VAL A 108 -1.03 -13.63 12.24
CA VAL A 108 -0.22 -13.63 13.46
C VAL A 108 0.23 -12.22 13.80
N PRO A 109 0.45 -11.91 15.06
CA PRO A 109 0.96 -10.60 15.40
C PRO A 109 2.44 -10.46 15.06
N LEU A 110 2.84 -9.23 14.75
CA LEU A 110 4.22 -8.86 14.55
C LEU A 110 5.00 -9.02 15.86
N PRO A 111 6.22 -9.57 15.84
CA PRO A 111 7.07 -9.65 17.03
C PRO A 111 7.26 -8.28 17.68
N ASN A 112 7.26 -8.26 19.01
CA ASN A 112 7.32 -7.04 19.83
C ASN A 112 6.11 -6.09 19.65
N ALA A 113 5.03 -6.56 19.02
CA ALA A 113 3.75 -5.88 18.96
C ALA A 113 2.69 -6.55 19.89
N GLN A 114 3.12 -7.41 20.83
CA GLN A 114 2.27 -8.16 21.74
C GLN A 114 2.63 -7.93 23.20
N GLY A 115 1.62 -8.12 24.05
CA GLY A 115 1.70 -8.10 25.51
C GLY A 115 0.77 -7.08 26.12
N PRO A 116 0.39 -7.26 27.39
CA PRO A 116 -0.52 -6.36 28.09
C PRO A 116 0.03 -4.92 28.23
N ASP A 117 1.35 -4.78 28.20
CA ASP A 117 2.05 -3.50 28.35
C ASP A 117 2.33 -2.79 27.02
N ILE A 118 2.01 -3.40 25.88
CA ILE A 118 2.23 -2.81 24.56
C ILE A 118 1.00 -2.00 24.16
N SER A 119 1.19 -0.69 24.12
CA SER A 119 0.13 0.23 23.71
C SER A 119 -0.18 0.12 22.22
N TYR A 120 -1.36 0.56 21.79
CA TYR A 120 -1.72 0.72 20.38
C TYR A 120 -0.63 1.50 19.62
N LYS A 121 -0.10 2.56 20.22
CA LYS A 121 0.95 3.40 19.61
C LYS A 121 2.25 2.66 19.24
N ASP A 122 2.49 1.52 19.86
CA ASP A 122 3.68 0.69 19.58
C ASP A 122 3.43 -0.34 18.47
N ARG A 123 2.17 -0.52 18.05
CA ARG A 123 1.70 -1.51 17.07
C ARG A 123 1.22 -0.91 15.76
N ASP A 124 0.90 0.37 15.75
CA ASP A 124 0.33 1.15 14.66
C ASP A 124 1.28 1.13 13.44
N SER A 125 1.13 0.10 12.62
CA SER A 125 2.04 -0.21 11.52
C SER A 125 1.34 0.01 10.18
N GLU A 126 1.97 0.85 9.31
CA GLU A 126 1.32 1.39 8.12
C GLU A 126 2.01 0.99 6.81
N GLY A 127 3.31 0.81 6.81
CA GLY A 127 4.06 0.48 5.61
C GLY A 127 4.93 -0.76 5.76
N ILE A 128 5.12 -1.54 4.68
CA ILE A 128 6.01 -2.69 4.66
C ILE A 128 6.82 -2.77 3.38
N ALA A 129 8.14 -2.90 3.51
CA ALA A 129 9.03 -3.23 2.40
C ALA A 129 9.71 -4.58 2.65
N TYR A 130 9.98 -5.33 1.58
CA TYR A 130 10.68 -6.59 1.61
C TYR A 130 11.86 -6.59 0.65
N ASP A 131 13.01 -7.06 1.12
CA ASP A 131 14.16 -7.36 0.29
C ASP A 131 14.28 -8.86 0.07
N PRO A 132 14.06 -9.33 -1.15
CA PRO A 132 14.19 -10.74 -1.46
C PRO A 132 15.63 -11.26 -1.39
N ASP A 133 16.66 -10.41 -1.48
CA ASP A 133 18.05 -10.84 -1.53
C ASP A 133 18.63 -11.06 -0.13
N SER A 134 18.32 -10.18 0.80
CA SER A 134 18.71 -10.30 2.22
C SER A 134 17.67 -11.02 3.07
N ASP A 135 16.47 -11.30 2.53
CA ASP A 135 15.32 -11.86 3.23
C ASP A 135 14.96 -11.05 4.49
N GLN A 136 14.89 -9.73 4.33
CA GLN A 136 14.57 -8.79 5.41
C GLN A 136 13.34 -7.97 5.09
N TYR A 137 12.67 -7.49 6.16
CA TYR A 137 11.51 -6.62 6.07
C TYR A 137 11.77 -5.33 6.84
N TRP A 138 11.23 -4.23 6.34
CA TRP A 138 11.16 -2.94 7.04
C TRP A 138 9.70 -2.57 7.20
N VAL A 139 9.32 -2.21 8.43
CA VAL A 139 7.95 -1.84 8.78
C VAL A 139 7.95 -0.45 9.36
N GLY A 140 7.07 0.41 8.84
CA GLY A 140 6.80 1.75 9.34
C GLY A 140 5.79 1.73 10.46
N PHE A 141 6.05 2.52 11.51
CA PHE A 141 5.17 2.71 12.65
C PHE A 141 4.79 4.17 12.76
N GLU A 142 3.48 4.43 12.66
CA GLU A 142 2.93 5.77 12.60
C GLU A 142 3.17 6.54 13.90
N GLN A 143 2.55 6.14 14.99
CA GLN A 143 2.55 6.87 16.27
C GLN A 143 3.93 7.05 16.90
N ARG A 144 4.89 6.23 16.53
CA ARG A 144 6.27 6.27 17.04
C ARG A 144 7.26 6.85 16.05
N HIS A 145 6.82 7.21 14.84
CA HIS A 145 7.66 7.69 13.75
C HIS A 145 8.93 6.86 13.61
N ALA A 146 8.76 5.54 13.55
CA ALA A 146 9.85 4.59 13.56
C ALA A 146 9.81 3.67 12.35
N ILE A 147 10.98 3.27 11.89
CA ILE A 147 11.16 2.18 10.93
C ILE A 147 11.87 1.06 11.68
N ARG A 148 11.26 -0.14 11.69
CA ARG A 148 11.85 -1.33 12.30
C ARG A 148 12.19 -2.35 11.22
N ARG A 149 13.37 -2.94 11.31
CA ARG A 149 13.81 -4.03 10.44
C ARG A 149 13.60 -5.37 11.15
N TYR A 150 13.12 -6.35 10.38
CA TYR A 150 12.87 -7.71 10.85
C TYR A 150 13.59 -8.73 9.98
N SER A 151 13.93 -9.90 10.58
CA SER A 151 14.45 -11.06 9.87
C SER A 151 13.41 -11.68 8.92
N GLY A 152 13.84 -12.49 7.97
CA GLY A 152 13.03 -13.05 6.89
C GLY A 152 11.81 -13.85 7.31
N SER A 153 11.81 -14.42 8.49
CA SER A 153 10.63 -15.06 9.07
C SER A 153 9.66 -14.08 9.73
N LEU A 154 9.99 -12.76 9.71
CA LEU A 154 9.33 -11.74 10.55
C LEU A 154 9.32 -12.10 12.05
N GLY A 155 10.14 -13.10 12.44
CA GLY A 155 10.17 -13.63 13.79
C GLY A 155 11.02 -12.82 14.78
N ARG A 156 11.87 -11.89 14.31
CA ARG A 156 12.77 -11.12 15.17
C ARG A 156 13.06 -9.75 14.60
N GLN A 157 12.86 -8.73 15.43
CA GLN A 157 13.34 -7.37 15.12
C GLN A 157 14.87 -7.34 15.18
N THR A 158 15.51 -6.83 14.12
CA THR A 158 16.96 -6.74 13.96
C THR A 158 17.50 -5.32 14.03
N GLY A 159 16.62 -4.33 13.95
CA GLY A 159 17.01 -2.92 14.06
C GLY A 159 15.79 -2.00 14.20
N ILE A 160 16.06 -0.79 14.64
CA ILE A 160 15.08 0.29 14.73
C ILE A 160 15.76 1.63 14.45
N MET A 161 15.08 2.47 13.70
CA MET A 161 15.43 3.87 13.45
C MET A 161 14.25 4.77 13.76
N ARG A 162 14.50 5.92 14.37
CA ARG A 162 13.58 7.04 14.53
C ARG A 162 14.22 8.26 13.90
N PRO A 163 13.94 8.53 12.61
CA PRO A 163 14.54 9.67 11.93
C PRO A 163 14.16 10.98 12.59
N HIS A 164 15.13 11.87 12.78
CA HIS A 164 14.87 13.21 13.30
C HIS A 164 13.89 13.97 12.39
N GLU A 165 13.98 13.74 11.11
CA GLU A 165 13.14 14.34 10.06
C GLU A 165 11.65 13.97 10.18
N MET A 166 11.32 12.91 10.92
CA MET A 166 9.93 12.50 11.18
C MET A 166 9.37 13.10 12.47
N GLN A 167 10.18 13.74 13.31
CA GLN A 167 9.73 14.21 14.64
C GLN A 167 8.62 15.27 14.56
N ASP A 168 8.63 16.07 13.51
CA ASP A 168 7.62 17.10 13.27
C ASP A 168 6.38 16.58 12.50
N TRP A 169 6.35 15.31 12.17
CA TRP A 169 5.17 14.72 11.55
C TRP A 169 4.04 14.58 12.59
N PRO A 170 2.77 14.80 12.21
CA PRO A 170 1.65 14.59 13.14
C PRO A 170 1.62 13.14 13.63
N ASN A 171 1.27 12.93 14.90
CA ASN A 171 1.28 11.60 15.53
C ASN A 171 0.45 10.52 14.82
N ASN A 172 -0.56 10.93 14.07
CA ASN A 172 -1.44 10.05 13.28
C ASN A 172 -1.20 10.21 11.77
N LYS A 173 0.04 10.53 11.35
CA LYS A 173 0.47 10.75 9.97
C LYS A 173 1.91 10.27 9.81
N GLY A 174 2.09 8.97 9.81
CA GLY A 174 3.40 8.34 9.82
C GLY A 174 3.95 7.98 8.44
N ALA A 175 4.82 6.97 8.42
CA ALA A 175 5.40 6.39 7.22
C ALA A 175 4.39 5.43 6.57
N GLU A 176 3.47 5.98 5.80
CA GLU A 176 2.44 5.20 5.08
C GLU A 176 3.04 4.30 4.02
N SER A 177 4.02 4.82 3.29
CA SER A 177 4.66 4.07 2.23
C SER A 177 6.16 3.95 2.50
N ILE A 178 6.65 2.72 2.53
CA ILE A 178 8.08 2.40 2.60
C ILE A 178 8.45 1.60 1.35
N ILE A 179 9.24 2.21 0.47
CA ILE A 179 9.61 1.62 -0.81
C ILE A 179 11.12 1.35 -0.82
N ARG A 180 11.50 0.08 -0.82
CA ARG A 180 12.88 -0.30 -1.09
C ARG A 180 13.17 -0.23 -2.58
N LEU A 181 14.24 0.48 -2.93
CA LEU A 181 14.69 0.61 -4.30
C LEU A 181 15.74 -0.49 -4.62
N LYS A 182 15.84 -0.87 -5.87
CA LYS A 182 16.78 -1.91 -6.34
C LYS A 182 18.25 -1.57 -6.10
N ASP A 183 18.56 -0.28 -6.03
CA ASP A 183 19.91 0.23 -5.73
C ASP A 183 20.23 0.28 -4.23
N GLY A 184 19.34 -0.22 -3.38
CA GLY A 184 19.50 -0.29 -1.94
C GLY A 184 19.00 0.94 -1.18
N ARG A 185 18.61 2.01 -1.86
CA ARG A 185 17.97 3.19 -1.24
C ARG A 185 16.55 2.88 -0.78
N PHE A 186 16.04 3.75 0.10
CA PHE A 186 14.64 3.69 0.53
C PHE A 186 13.96 5.03 0.33
N LEU A 187 12.76 4.99 -0.22
CA LEU A 187 11.86 6.12 -0.32
C LEU A 187 10.73 5.93 0.69
N VAL A 188 10.53 6.90 1.57
CA VAL A 188 9.45 6.91 2.56
C VAL A 188 8.58 8.12 2.30
N ILE A 189 7.27 7.93 2.23
CA ILE A 189 6.29 9.01 2.04
C ILE A 189 5.32 8.96 3.20
N ALA A 190 5.12 10.10 3.87
CA ALA A 190 4.16 10.23 4.96
C ALA A 190 2.74 10.45 4.42
N GLU A 191 1.73 10.10 5.18
CA GLU A 191 0.40 10.69 4.98
C GLU A 191 0.44 12.19 5.36
N SER A 192 -0.27 13.04 4.64
CA SER A 192 -0.33 14.48 4.95
C SER A 192 -1.65 14.89 5.58
N VAL A 193 -1.60 15.94 6.37
CA VAL A 193 -2.80 16.59 6.95
C VAL A 193 -3.59 17.31 5.86
N ASP A 194 -2.88 17.91 4.89
CA ASP A 194 -3.47 18.50 3.70
C ASP A 194 -3.20 17.63 2.47
N ASP A 195 -4.14 17.49 1.58
CA ASP A 195 -4.03 16.65 0.38
C ASP A 195 -3.12 17.26 -0.70
N ARG A 196 -2.24 18.22 -0.34
CA ARG A 196 -1.45 18.99 -1.30
C ARG A 196 0.01 18.56 -1.34
N MET A 197 0.61 18.35 -0.19
CA MET A 197 2.04 18.06 -0.08
C MET A 197 2.32 17.07 1.03
N HIS A 198 2.89 15.94 0.69
CA HIS A 198 3.30 14.91 1.64
C HIS A 198 4.78 15.05 1.96
N PRO A 199 5.20 15.08 3.22
CA PRO A 199 6.60 14.94 3.57
C PRO A 199 7.14 13.61 3.02
N ALA A 200 8.37 13.64 2.51
CA ALA A 200 9.02 12.45 1.98
C ALA A 200 10.51 12.44 2.31
N LEU A 201 11.06 11.25 2.51
CA LEU A 201 12.45 11.01 2.84
C LEU A 201 13.05 10.04 1.84
N LEU A 202 14.23 10.36 1.34
CA LEU A 202 15.07 9.46 0.57
C LEU A 202 16.28 9.08 1.41
N PHE A 203 16.36 7.82 1.81
CA PHE A 203 17.50 7.24 2.51
C PHE A 203 18.52 6.73 1.49
N SER A 204 19.81 7.01 1.72
CA SER A 204 20.89 6.55 0.84
C SER A 204 21.18 5.05 0.92
N GLY A 205 20.58 4.35 1.87
CA GLY A 205 20.70 2.92 2.11
C GLY A 205 19.65 2.45 3.12
N ASP A 206 19.91 1.32 3.79
CA ASP A 206 19.03 0.79 4.82
C ASP A 206 18.81 1.81 5.95
N PRO A 207 17.56 2.17 6.27
CA PRO A 207 17.25 3.17 7.30
C PRO A 207 17.81 2.86 8.69
N VAL A 208 18.00 1.59 9.04
CA VAL A 208 18.49 1.20 10.37
C VAL A 208 20.01 1.03 10.45
N GLU A 209 20.71 1.16 9.33
CA GLU A 209 22.17 1.09 9.30
C GLU A 209 22.82 2.47 9.65
N ARG A 210 23.88 2.42 10.42
CA ARG A 210 24.66 3.63 10.78
C ARG A 210 25.28 4.24 9.53
N GLY A 211 25.21 5.55 9.42
CA GLY A 211 25.81 6.31 8.31
C GLY A 211 24.89 6.46 7.10
N THR A 212 23.69 5.90 7.12
CA THR A 212 22.68 6.17 6.10
C THR A 212 22.26 7.64 6.17
N SER A 213 22.47 8.37 5.08
CA SER A 213 22.06 9.78 4.97
C SER A 213 20.59 9.88 4.54
N ILE A 214 19.94 10.98 4.96
CA ILE A 214 18.53 11.26 4.68
C ILE A 214 18.43 12.56 3.89
N THR A 215 17.70 12.55 2.80
CA THR A 215 17.31 13.75 2.05
C THR A 215 15.82 13.95 2.17
N SER A 216 15.40 15.02 2.87
CA SER A 216 13.99 15.40 2.99
C SER A 216 13.54 16.15 1.73
N PHE A 217 12.33 15.86 1.25
CA PHE A 217 11.72 16.54 0.13
C PHE A 217 10.19 16.50 0.26
N LYS A 218 9.45 16.96 -0.75
CA LYS A 218 7.99 16.93 -0.75
C LYS A 218 7.46 16.14 -1.95
N PHE A 219 6.49 15.28 -1.69
CA PHE A 219 5.73 14.59 -2.73
C PHE A 219 4.36 15.26 -2.90
N ARG A 220 3.97 15.53 -4.16
CA ARG A 220 2.66 16.07 -4.51
C ARG A 220 1.79 14.96 -5.09
N PRO A 221 0.79 14.47 -4.34
CA PRO A 221 -0.17 13.51 -4.85
C PRO A 221 -1.14 14.16 -5.85
N PRO A 222 -1.97 13.38 -6.55
CA PRO A 222 -3.10 13.92 -7.30
C PRO A 222 -4.03 14.72 -6.39
N THR A 223 -4.55 15.84 -6.87
CA THR A 223 -5.41 16.74 -6.07
C THR A 223 -6.59 15.99 -5.43
N GLY A 224 -6.77 16.16 -4.12
CA GLY A 224 -7.81 15.50 -3.32
C GLY A 224 -7.52 14.04 -2.97
N TYR A 225 -6.29 13.57 -3.23
CA TYR A 225 -5.85 12.22 -2.88
C TYR A 225 -4.68 12.24 -1.91
N ARG A 226 -4.53 11.15 -1.16
CA ARG A 226 -3.41 10.91 -0.25
C ARG A 226 -2.67 9.65 -0.69
N VAL A 227 -1.36 9.64 -0.51
CA VAL A 227 -0.55 8.43 -0.69
C VAL A 227 -0.90 7.45 0.42
N THR A 228 -1.09 6.18 0.07
CA THR A 228 -1.26 5.09 1.03
C THR A 228 -0.13 4.08 0.94
N ASP A 229 0.35 3.72 -0.26
CA ASP A 229 1.45 2.79 -0.40
C ASP A 229 2.19 2.99 -1.74
N GLY A 230 3.33 2.32 -1.91
CA GLY A 230 4.08 2.34 -3.14
C GLY A 230 5.05 1.17 -3.28
N VAL A 231 5.39 0.85 -4.53
CA VAL A 231 6.31 -0.25 -4.83
C VAL A 231 7.13 0.06 -6.07
N GLN A 232 8.43 -0.31 -6.06
CA GLN A 232 9.25 -0.20 -7.26
C GLN A 232 8.96 -1.34 -8.23
N LEU A 233 8.71 -0.98 -9.47
CA LEU A 233 8.45 -1.89 -10.59
C LEU A 233 9.75 -2.54 -11.11
N PRO A 234 9.63 -3.66 -11.83
CA PRO A 234 10.79 -4.30 -12.47
C PRO A 234 11.60 -3.41 -13.40
N ASP A 235 10.99 -2.41 -14.03
CA ASP A 235 11.62 -1.45 -14.95
C ASP A 235 12.25 -0.23 -14.23
N GLY A 236 12.20 -0.18 -12.89
CA GLY A 236 12.78 0.88 -12.07
C GLY A 236 11.83 2.03 -11.75
N ARG A 237 10.69 2.15 -12.45
CA ARG A 237 9.64 3.11 -12.07
C ARG A 237 9.04 2.73 -10.72
N ILE A 238 8.37 3.68 -10.09
CA ILE A 238 7.68 3.46 -8.81
C ILE A 238 6.18 3.62 -9.05
N ALA A 239 5.40 2.60 -8.71
CA ALA A 239 3.95 2.70 -8.65
C ALA A 239 3.55 3.23 -7.27
N ILE A 240 2.75 4.30 -7.25
CA ILE A 240 2.23 4.94 -6.04
C ILE A 240 0.71 4.73 -6.03
N LEU A 241 0.21 4.19 -4.95
CA LEU A 241 -1.22 4.09 -4.66
C LEU A 241 -1.66 5.35 -3.93
N ASN A 242 -2.77 5.92 -4.38
CA ASN A 242 -3.34 7.13 -3.79
C ASN A 242 -4.82 6.88 -3.56
N ARG A 243 -5.33 7.27 -2.40
CA ARG A 243 -6.72 7.09 -1.98
C ARG A 243 -7.38 8.44 -1.72
N SER A 244 -8.68 8.49 -1.95
CA SER A 244 -9.54 9.59 -1.54
C SER A 244 -10.87 9.04 -1.04
N ILE A 245 -11.49 9.77 -0.12
CA ILE A 245 -12.87 9.54 0.33
C ILE A 245 -13.63 10.86 0.24
N GLY A 246 -14.83 10.84 -0.33
CA GLY A 246 -15.65 12.05 -0.47
C GLY A 246 -17.11 11.74 -0.75
N PHE A 247 -17.97 12.63 -0.33
CA PHE A 247 -19.40 12.52 -0.63
C PHE A 247 -19.74 13.27 -1.95
N PRO A 248 -20.57 12.69 -2.83
CA PRO A 248 -21.30 11.41 -2.74
C PRO A 248 -20.53 10.21 -3.27
N VAL A 249 -19.31 10.35 -3.76
CA VAL A 249 -18.55 9.34 -4.52
C VAL A 249 -18.13 8.15 -3.68
N GLY A 250 -17.94 8.32 -2.35
CA GLY A 250 -17.37 7.31 -1.48
C GLY A 250 -15.85 7.21 -1.64
N PHE A 251 -15.31 6.00 -1.56
CA PHE A 251 -13.90 5.75 -1.81
C PHE A 251 -13.54 5.83 -3.29
N SER A 252 -12.35 6.32 -3.55
CA SER A 252 -11.73 6.27 -4.88
C SER A 252 -10.22 6.10 -4.74
N ALA A 253 -9.59 5.48 -5.74
CA ALA A 253 -8.16 5.26 -5.75
C ALA A 253 -7.56 5.64 -7.11
N LYS A 254 -6.30 6.09 -7.08
CA LYS A 254 -5.50 6.35 -8.27
C LYS A 254 -4.17 5.63 -8.17
N ILE A 255 -3.76 5.04 -9.26
CA ILE A 255 -2.43 4.48 -9.41
C ILE A 255 -1.62 5.44 -10.26
N SER A 256 -0.46 5.86 -9.76
CA SER A 256 0.43 6.80 -10.44
C SER A 256 1.79 6.16 -10.65
N LEU A 257 2.50 6.54 -11.72
CA LEU A 257 3.88 6.11 -11.99
C LEU A 257 4.85 7.27 -11.84
N LEU A 258 5.90 7.02 -11.10
CA LEU A 258 7.00 7.94 -10.83
C LEU A 258 8.30 7.39 -11.44
N ASN A 259 8.95 8.19 -12.29
CA ASN A 259 10.38 8.06 -12.54
C ASN A 259 11.08 8.90 -11.49
N LEU A 260 11.80 8.26 -10.57
CA LEU A 260 12.44 8.98 -9.47
C LEU A 260 13.57 9.88 -10.03
N PRO A 261 13.42 11.21 -9.95
CA PRO A 261 14.47 12.14 -10.39
C PRO A 261 15.62 12.20 -9.38
N ASN A 262 16.63 12.98 -9.69
CA ASN A 262 17.59 13.39 -8.65
C ASN A 262 16.88 14.24 -7.59
N ILE A 263 16.97 13.80 -6.35
CA ILE A 263 16.29 14.44 -5.21
C ILE A 263 17.26 15.36 -4.48
N SER A 264 16.81 16.57 -4.22
CA SER A 264 17.42 17.54 -3.31
C SER A 264 16.44 17.95 -2.22
N ARG A 265 16.94 18.61 -1.18
CA ARG A 265 16.14 19.06 -0.02
C ARG A 265 14.91 19.91 -0.38
N TYR A 266 14.91 20.57 -1.52
CA TYR A 266 13.81 21.45 -1.95
C TYR A 266 12.99 20.87 -3.10
N SER A 267 13.23 19.61 -3.46
CA SER A 267 12.51 18.96 -4.55
C SER A 267 11.03 18.83 -4.20
N ILE A 268 10.19 19.12 -5.19
CA ILE A 268 8.76 18.75 -5.19
C ILE A 268 8.58 17.75 -6.32
N VAL A 269 8.21 16.53 -5.94
CA VAL A 269 8.08 15.41 -6.86
C VAL A 269 6.61 15.04 -7.02
N SER A 270 6.19 14.72 -8.22
CA SER A 270 4.86 14.21 -8.52
C SER A 270 4.93 13.01 -9.46
N ALA A 271 3.89 12.19 -9.45
CA ALA A 271 3.77 11.02 -10.29
C ALA A 271 2.63 11.19 -11.32
N LYS A 272 2.77 10.54 -12.48
CA LYS A 272 1.75 10.55 -13.53
C LYS A 272 0.66 9.52 -13.23
N VAL A 273 -0.58 9.95 -13.10
CA VAL A 273 -1.74 9.04 -12.96
C VAL A 273 -1.89 8.19 -14.22
N ILE A 274 -2.02 6.88 -14.04
CA ILE A 274 -2.22 5.90 -15.12
C ILE A 274 -3.54 5.16 -15.03
N ALA A 275 -4.16 5.11 -13.85
CA ALA A 275 -5.46 4.50 -13.63
C ALA A 275 -6.21 5.18 -12.50
N SER A 276 -7.55 5.16 -12.58
CA SER A 276 -8.45 5.70 -11.56
C SER A 276 -9.59 4.74 -11.32
N LEU A 277 -9.81 4.38 -10.07
CA LEU A 277 -10.91 3.54 -9.57
C LEU A 277 -11.87 4.43 -8.79
N ALA A 278 -13.13 4.44 -9.18
CA ALA A 278 -14.23 5.08 -8.48
C ALA A 278 -15.53 4.39 -8.89
N ALA A 279 -16.59 4.49 -8.09
CA ALA A 279 -17.90 3.95 -8.48
C ALA A 279 -18.29 4.38 -9.91
N PRO A 280 -18.87 3.47 -10.73
CA PRO A 280 -19.39 2.15 -10.40
C PRO A 280 -18.31 1.02 -10.36
N LEU A 281 -17.03 1.33 -10.61
CA LEU A 281 -15.98 0.34 -10.53
C LEU A 281 -15.80 -0.16 -9.09
N LEU A 282 -15.39 -1.43 -8.98
CA LEU A 282 -15.01 -2.03 -7.72
C LEU A 282 -13.88 -1.21 -7.08
N VAL A 283 -14.13 -0.63 -5.94
CA VAL A 283 -13.19 0.13 -5.12
C VAL A 283 -13.66 0.09 -3.66
N ASP A 284 -12.72 0.19 -2.76
CA ASP A 284 -12.92 0.38 -1.32
C ASP A 284 -11.76 1.22 -0.80
N ASN A 285 -11.49 1.19 0.49
CA ASN A 285 -10.37 1.85 1.15
C ASN A 285 -9.03 1.23 0.72
N MET A 286 -8.54 1.55 -0.50
CA MET A 286 -7.32 0.94 -1.06
C MET A 286 -6.08 1.46 -0.33
N GLU A 287 -5.38 0.57 0.40
CA GLU A 287 -4.25 0.92 1.25
C GLU A 287 -2.92 0.29 0.79
N GLY A 288 -2.92 -0.95 0.31
CA GLY A 288 -1.68 -1.64 -0.04
C GLY A 288 -1.51 -1.90 -1.53
N ILE A 289 -0.26 -1.82 -2.03
CA ILE A 289 0.14 -2.17 -3.39
C ILE A 289 1.37 -3.06 -3.41
N ALA A 290 1.31 -4.17 -4.15
CA ALA A 290 2.45 -5.05 -4.39
C ALA A 290 2.67 -5.30 -5.88
N VAL A 291 3.87 -5.75 -6.25
CA VAL A 291 4.21 -6.10 -7.62
C VAL A 291 4.73 -7.54 -7.70
N THR A 292 4.29 -8.27 -8.72
CA THR A 292 4.86 -9.57 -9.10
C THR A 292 5.14 -9.61 -10.60
N ARG A 293 5.83 -10.66 -11.05
CA ARG A 293 6.00 -10.97 -12.47
C ARG A 293 5.30 -12.28 -12.80
N GLU A 294 4.59 -12.30 -13.92
CA GLU A 294 4.03 -13.51 -14.52
C GLU A 294 4.52 -13.60 -15.96
N GLY A 295 5.54 -14.43 -16.19
CA GLY A 295 6.29 -14.41 -17.45
C GLY A 295 6.95 -13.04 -17.69
N GLN A 296 6.57 -12.37 -18.77
CA GLN A 296 7.06 -11.02 -19.10
C GLN A 296 6.17 -9.91 -18.52
N ASP A 297 4.98 -10.26 -18.03
CA ASP A 297 4.01 -9.28 -17.55
C ASP A 297 4.38 -8.77 -16.15
N THR A 298 4.25 -7.47 -15.95
CA THR A 298 4.26 -6.82 -14.63
C THR A 298 2.85 -6.82 -14.08
N ILE A 299 2.66 -7.44 -12.92
CA ILE A 299 1.37 -7.57 -12.25
C ILE A 299 1.35 -6.69 -11.02
N LEU A 300 0.36 -5.81 -10.94
CA LEU A 300 0.05 -5.01 -9.76
C LEU A 300 -1.06 -5.69 -8.96
N TRP A 301 -0.87 -5.75 -7.67
CA TRP A 301 -1.84 -6.21 -6.69
C TRP A 301 -2.21 -5.06 -5.78
N LEU A 302 -3.50 -4.81 -5.62
CA LEU A 302 -4.03 -3.81 -4.69
C LEU A 302 -4.81 -4.52 -3.61
N VAL A 303 -4.71 -4.05 -2.39
CA VAL A 303 -5.53 -4.53 -1.26
C VAL A 303 -6.21 -3.35 -0.59
N SER A 304 -7.45 -3.56 -0.13
CA SER A 304 -8.16 -2.58 0.67
C SER A 304 -8.18 -2.97 2.15
N ASP A 305 -8.13 -1.98 3.00
CA ASP A 305 -8.41 -2.06 4.41
C ASP A 305 -9.92 -2.00 4.66
N ASN A 306 -10.43 -2.88 5.50
CA ASN A 306 -11.83 -2.87 5.92
C ASN A 306 -12.07 -2.06 7.20
N ASN A 307 -11.04 -1.46 7.81
CA ASN A 307 -11.12 -0.72 9.08
C ASN A 307 -11.91 -1.46 10.17
N PHE A 308 -11.95 -2.81 10.11
CA PHE A 308 -12.83 -3.64 10.93
C PHE A 308 -14.31 -3.19 10.92
N SER A 309 -14.74 -2.52 9.86
CA SER A 309 -16.08 -1.98 9.65
C SER A 309 -16.94 -2.97 8.86
N ILE A 310 -18.21 -3.12 9.25
CA ILE A 310 -19.17 -3.93 8.48
C ILE A 310 -19.54 -3.32 7.13
N PHE A 311 -19.16 -2.04 6.90
CA PHE A 311 -19.45 -1.32 5.66
C PHE A 311 -18.29 -1.32 4.67
N GLN A 312 -17.13 -1.86 5.05
CA GLN A 312 -15.93 -1.92 4.23
C GLN A 312 -15.47 -3.36 4.06
N ARG A 313 -14.73 -3.63 3.01
CA ARG A 313 -14.32 -4.98 2.62
C ARG A 313 -12.81 -5.05 2.46
N THR A 314 -12.23 -6.19 2.78
CA THR A 314 -10.86 -6.50 2.39
C THR A 314 -10.89 -7.07 0.97
N ILE A 315 -10.58 -6.26 -0.02
CA ILE A 315 -10.60 -6.60 -1.44
C ILE A 315 -9.15 -6.75 -1.94
N LEU A 316 -8.85 -7.86 -2.59
CA LEU A 316 -7.60 -8.05 -3.33
C LEU A 316 -7.89 -7.94 -4.82
N MET A 317 -7.20 -7.03 -5.52
CA MET A 317 -7.35 -6.83 -6.96
C MET A 317 -6.04 -7.14 -7.69
N LYS A 318 -6.15 -7.71 -8.86
CA LYS A 318 -5.03 -8.09 -9.73
C LYS A 318 -5.15 -7.38 -11.08
N PHE A 319 -4.12 -6.63 -11.44
CA PHE A 319 -4.02 -5.92 -12.71
C PHE A 319 -2.72 -6.25 -13.42
N ARG A 320 -2.75 -6.27 -14.75
CA ARG A 320 -1.56 -6.25 -15.57
C ARG A 320 -1.26 -4.82 -15.99
N LEU A 321 -0.02 -4.41 -15.78
CA LEU A 321 0.52 -3.19 -16.37
C LEU A 321 1.11 -3.57 -17.73
N PRO A 322 0.51 -3.14 -18.84
CA PRO A 322 1.02 -3.43 -20.18
C PRO A 322 2.45 -2.92 -20.34
N HIS A 323 3.26 -3.69 -21.04
CA HIS A 323 4.61 -3.28 -21.40
C HIS A 323 4.55 -2.03 -22.28
N GLN A 324 5.21 -0.94 -21.89
CA GLN A 324 5.41 0.18 -22.81
C GLN A 324 6.45 -0.28 -23.83
N PRO A 325 6.15 -0.32 -25.14
CA PRO A 325 7.18 -0.55 -26.13
C PRO A 325 8.25 0.52 -25.97
N ASP A 326 9.52 0.11 -25.97
CA ASP A 326 10.67 1.00 -25.88
C ASP A 326 10.53 2.13 -26.91
N SER A 327 10.35 3.35 -26.46
CA SER A 327 10.30 4.56 -27.30
C SER A 327 11.67 4.92 -27.91
N LYS A 328 12.64 3.98 -27.91
CA LYS A 328 14.00 4.12 -28.40
C LYS A 328 14.38 3.07 -29.45
N LYS A 329 13.53 2.80 -30.44
CA LYS A 329 14.01 2.30 -31.73
C LYS A 329 13.69 3.35 -32.78
N PRO A 330 14.67 4.13 -33.28
CA PRO A 330 14.46 4.88 -34.49
C PRO A 330 14.06 3.87 -35.57
N ALA A 331 13.02 4.17 -36.33
CA ALA A 331 12.68 3.40 -37.51
C ALA A 331 13.95 3.28 -38.38
N ALA A 332 14.32 2.05 -38.72
CA ALA A 332 15.38 1.82 -39.69
C ALA A 332 14.98 2.54 -40.95
N SER A 333 15.74 3.58 -41.29
CA SER A 333 15.64 4.28 -42.58
C SER A 333 15.97 3.28 -43.67
N THR A 334 14.98 2.79 -44.36
CA THR A 334 15.15 2.15 -45.67
C THR A 334 15.48 3.26 -46.64
N ALA A 335 16.78 3.49 -46.86
CA ALA A 335 17.21 4.28 -47.98
C ALA A 335 16.86 3.53 -49.28
N PRO A 336 16.23 4.18 -50.27
CA PRO A 336 16.05 3.57 -51.59
C PRO A 336 17.41 3.50 -52.27
N GLY A 337 17.83 2.29 -52.61
CA GLY A 337 18.99 2.06 -53.47
C GLY A 337 18.74 2.64 -54.85
N LEU A 338 19.73 3.36 -55.35
CA LEU A 338 19.93 3.72 -56.74
C LEU A 338 20.42 2.52 -57.53
#